data_5b4bd21e7fab8231ecda329c678ec8e1
#
_entry.id   5b4bd21e7fab8231ecda329c678ec8e1
#
_cell.length_a   1.000
_cell.length_b   1.000
_cell.length_c   1.000
_cell.angle_alpha   90.00
_cell.angle_beta   90.00
_cell.angle_gamma   90.00
#
_symmetry.space_group_name_H-M   'P 1'
#
loop_
_entity.id
_entity.type
_entity.pdbx_description
1 polymer ?
#
loop_
_entity_poly.entity_id
_entity_poly.type
_entity_poly.pdbx_seq_one_letter_code
_entity_poly.pdbx_strand_id
1 'polypeptide(L)'
;DQRAQQLIYNLALVKNQKNIVLIIFGNGYMANFRELVLEMEIPAFLFNFGILGFMLYFVPFLSIFIYGAYMAIKNIRKIDDEYLMLLLGSGFTFALSFFSGYTFFNSSSMMAIIVIYTLLINKINKLKEVK
;
A
#
# COMPACT_ATOMS: atom_id res chain seq x y z
N ASP A 1 -6.77 -19.85 11.63
CA ASP A 1 -5.74 -18.90 11.17
C ASP A 1 -5.78 -17.68 12.07
N GLN A 2 -4.69 -17.45 12.84
CA GLN A 2 -4.61 -16.36 13.82
C GLN A 2 -4.83 -14.99 13.18
N ARG A 3 -4.35 -14.77 11.96
CA ARG A 3 -4.52 -13.51 11.21
C ARG A 3 -5.98 -13.20 10.91
N ALA A 4 -6.75 -14.20 10.50
CA ALA A 4 -8.16 -14.04 10.25
C ALA A 4 -8.93 -13.70 11.54
N GLN A 5 -8.59 -14.34 12.65
CA GLN A 5 -9.20 -14.05 13.97
C GLN A 5 -8.88 -12.64 14.44
N GLN A 6 -7.62 -12.20 14.30
CA GLN A 6 -7.20 -10.84 14.62
C GLN A 6 -7.95 -9.80 13.78
N LEU A 7 -8.12 -10.06 12.46
CA LEU A 7 -8.87 -9.18 11.56
C LEU A 7 -10.34 -9.07 11.99
N ILE A 8 -10.99 -10.22 12.25
CA ILE A 8 -12.40 -10.27 12.67
C ILE A 8 -12.60 -9.52 14.00
N TYR A 9 -11.68 -9.71 14.96
CA TYR A 9 -11.74 -9.05 16.26
C TYR A 9 -11.62 -7.52 16.12
N ASN A 10 -10.66 -7.05 15.33
CA ASN A 10 -10.48 -5.60 15.08
C ASN A 10 -11.69 -5.00 14.34
N LEU A 11 -12.25 -5.71 13.35
CA LEU A 11 -13.46 -5.27 12.67
C LEU A 11 -14.67 -5.18 13.63
N ALA A 12 -14.79 -6.13 14.55
CA ALA A 12 -15.84 -6.12 15.57
C ALA A 12 -15.69 -4.91 16.52
N LEU A 13 -14.44 -4.57 16.90
CA LEU A 13 -14.16 -3.38 17.71
C LEU A 13 -14.62 -2.09 17.00
N VAL A 14 -14.22 -1.90 15.74
CA VAL A 14 -14.62 -0.71 14.96
C VAL A 14 -16.13 -0.62 14.82
N LYS A 15 -16.79 -1.76 14.54
CA LYS A 15 -18.26 -1.83 14.42
C LYS A 15 -18.97 -1.45 15.72
N ASN A 16 -18.43 -1.86 16.86
CA ASN A 16 -19.05 -1.62 18.17
C ASN A 16 -18.78 -0.20 18.71
N GLN A 17 -17.66 0.42 18.36
CA GLN A 17 -17.25 1.73 18.88
C GLN A 17 -18.06 2.90 18.33
N LYS A 18 -18.73 2.76 17.17
CA LYS A 18 -19.57 3.79 16.50
C LYS A 18 -18.97 5.21 16.50
N ASN A 19 -17.66 5.35 16.70
CA ASN A 19 -17.00 6.64 16.83
C ASN A 19 -16.31 6.99 15.50
N ILE A 20 -16.85 7.97 14.80
CA ILE A 20 -16.33 8.46 13.52
C ILE A 20 -14.89 8.95 13.61
N VAL A 21 -14.50 9.55 14.76
CA VAL A 21 -13.14 10.05 14.97
C VAL A 21 -12.11 8.92 14.92
N LEU A 22 -12.43 7.75 15.48
CA LEU A 22 -11.55 6.59 15.44
C LEU A 22 -11.43 5.97 14.03
N ILE A 23 -12.46 6.11 13.22
CA ILE A 23 -12.40 5.67 11.81
C ILE A 23 -11.47 6.61 11.00
N ILE A 24 -11.52 7.91 11.27
CA ILE A 24 -10.73 8.91 10.54
C ILE A 24 -9.27 8.90 10.99
N PHE A 25 -9.00 8.93 12.30
CA PHE A 25 -7.66 9.08 12.87
C PHE A 25 -7.04 7.77 13.38
N GLY A 26 -7.81 6.68 13.43
CA GLY A 26 -7.37 5.39 13.95
C GLY A 26 -7.44 5.29 15.47
N ASN A 27 -7.14 4.09 15.97
CA ASN A 27 -7.15 3.76 17.41
C ASN A 27 -5.80 4.02 18.09
N GLY A 28 -4.80 4.46 17.35
CA GLY A 28 -3.42 4.54 17.83
C GLY A 28 -2.71 3.18 17.81
N TYR A 29 -1.42 3.18 18.10
CA TYR A 29 -0.61 1.97 18.11
C TYR A 29 -0.80 1.19 19.43
N MET A 30 -1.54 0.09 19.35
CA MET A 30 -1.90 -0.75 20.51
C MET A 30 -0.92 -1.92 20.72
N ALA A 31 0.40 -1.67 20.64
CA ALA A 31 1.44 -2.71 20.80
C ALA A 31 1.38 -3.50 22.12
N ASN A 32 0.77 -2.94 23.16
CA ASN A 32 0.65 -3.59 24.46
C ASN A 32 -0.41 -4.71 24.50
N PHE A 33 -1.26 -4.81 23.46
CA PHE A 33 -2.30 -5.82 23.36
C PHE A 33 -1.98 -6.76 22.22
N ARG A 34 -1.27 -7.85 22.48
CA ARG A 34 -0.87 -8.85 21.46
C ARG A 34 -2.03 -9.35 20.58
N GLU A 35 -3.21 -9.43 21.14
CA GLU A 35 -4.42 -9.89 20.43
C GLU A 35 -4.92 -8.88 19.40
N LEU A 36 -4.54 -7.60 19.52
CA LEU A 36 -4.93 -6.52 18.64
C LEU A 36 -3.88 -6.20 17.57
N VAL A 37 -2.69 -6.79 17.66
CA VAL A 37 -1.62 -6.57 16.69
C VAL A 37 -1.95 -7.34 15.41
N LEU A 38 -2.35 -6.62 14.37
CA LEU A 38 -2.54 -7.19 13.05
C LEU A 38 -1.19 -7.40 12.36
N GLU A 39 -0.96 -8.63 11.91
CA GLU A 39 0.23 -8.97 11.11
C GLU A 39 0.08 -8.60 9.63
N MET A 40 -1.07 -8.09 9.22
CA MET A 40 -1.37 -7.63 7.85
C MET A 40 -1.17 -6.12 7.78
N GLU A 41 -0.26 -5.65 6.93
CA GLU A 41 0.22 -4.25 6.92
C GLU A 41 -0.88 -3.22 6.63
N ILE A 42 -1.61 -3.39 5.54
CA ILE A 42 -2.68 -2.45 5.15
C ILE A 42 -3.82 -2.41 6.18
N PRO A 43 -4.40 -3.54 6.62
CA PRO A 43 -5.37 -3.53 7.70
C PRO A 43 -4.84 -2.93 9.01
N ALA A 44 -3.62 -3.29 9.42
CA ALA A 44 -3.01 -2.75 10.64
C ALA A 44 -2.88 -1.22 10.57
N PHE A 45 -2.48 -0.70 9.40
CA PHE A 45 -2.34 0.73 9.21
C PHE A 45 -3.68 1.46 9.31
N LEU A 46 -4.73 0.90 8.67
CA LEU A 46 -6.07 1.45 8.75
C LEU A 46 -6.62 1.48 10.18
N PHE A 47 -6.35 0.45 10.99
CA PHE A 47 -6.77 0.42 12.39
C PHE A 47 -6.00 1.39 13.26
N ASN A 48 -4.68 1.45 13.09
CA ASN A 48 -3.82 2.28 13.93
C ASN A 48 -3.91 3.77 13.60
N PHE A 49 -3.94 4.12 12.31
CA PHE A 49 -3.85 5.50 11.82
C PHE A 49 -5.09 6.00 11.09
N GLY A 50 -6.11 5.14 10.96
CA GLY A 50 -7.37 5.46 10.30
C GLY A 50 -7.25 5.72 8.80
N ILE A 51 -8.33 6.20 8.23
CA ILE A 51 -8.41 6.52 6.80
C ILE A 51 -7.43 7.65 6.46
N LEU A 52 -7.29 8.65 7.33
CA LEU A 52 -6.39 9.78 7.08
C LEU A 52 -4.94 9.32 6.96
N GLY A 53 -4.45 8.52 7.90
CA GLY A 53 -3.09 7.98 7.84
C GLY A 53 -2.88 7.11 6.62
N PHE A 54 -3.85 6.24 6.29
CA PHE A 54 -3.81 5.42 5.08
C PHE A 54 -3.68 6.29 3.82
N MET A 55 -4.51 7.32 3.70
CA MET A 55 -4.47 8.22 2.54
C MET A 55 -3.12 8.93 2.41
N LEU A 56 -2.59 9.47 3.49
CA LEU A 56 -1.30 10.17 3.47
C LEU A 56 -0.13 9.26 3.10
N TYR A 57 -0.16 8.00 3.53
CA TYR A 57 0.95 7.08 3.33
C TYR A 57 0.87 6.31 2.01
N PHE A 58 -0.26 5.70 1.70
CA PHE A 58 -0.38 4.78 0.56
C PHE A 58 -0.80 5.46 -0.76
N VAL A 59 -1.55 6.58 -0.70
CA VAL A 59 -2.03 7.24 -1.92
C VAL A 59 -0.90 7.70 -2.85
N PRO A 60 0.25 8.22 -2.38
CA PRO A 60 1.36 8.56 -3.27
C PRO A 60 1.82 7.36 -4.11
N PHE A 61 2.05 6.21 -3.48
CA PHE A 61 2.46 4.99 -4.18
C PHE A 61 1.38 4.48 -5.13
N LEU A 62 0.14 4.45 -4.65
CA LEU A 62 -1.01 4.00 -5.45
C LEU A 62 -1.24 4.91 -6.67
N SER A 63 -1.07 6.23 -6.52
CA SER A 63 -1.22 7.19 -7.60
C SER A 63 -0.17 6.99 -8.70
N ILE A 64 1.08 6.72 -8.32
CA ILE A 64 2.16 6.42 -9.27
C ILE A 64 1.85 5.12 -10.03
N PHE A 65 1.41 4.08 -9.32
CA PHE A 65 1.04 2.81 -9.92
C PHE A 65 -0.12 2.96 -10.92
N ILE A 66 -1.21 3.59 -10.50
CA ILE A 66 -2.39 3.81 -11.37
C ILE A 66 -2.02 4.66 -12.59
N TYR A 67 -1.23 5.71 -12.38
CA TYR A 67 -0.78 6.56 -13.48
C TYR A 67 0.16 5.80 -14.43
N GLY A 68 1.05 4.97 -13.89
CA GLY A 68 1.90 4.08 -14.67
C GLY A 68 1.07 3.09 -15.50
N ALA A 69 0.06 2.46 -14.90
CA ALA A 69 -0.84 1.56 -15.61
C ALA A 69 -1.63 2.28 -16.72
N TYR A 70 -2.13 3.49 -16.45
CA TYR A 70 -2.79 4.32 -17.46
C TYR A 70 -1.86 4.63 -18.64
N MET A 71 -0.61 5.04 -18.36
CA MET A 71 0.38 5.33 -19.40
C MET A 71 0.77 4.08 -20.20
N ALA A 72 0.81 2.92 -19.54
CA ALA A 72 1.03 1.63 -20.18
C ALA A 72 -0.07 1.33 -21.21
N ILE A 73 -1.32 1.41 -20.82
CA ILE A 73 -2.47 1.15 -21.70
C ILE A 73 -2.46 2.11 -22.87
N LYS A 74 -2.22 3.41 -22.62
CA LYS A 74 -2.22 4.46 -23.64
C LYS A 74 -1.12 4.30 -24.69
N ASN A 75 0.05 3.80 -24.27
CA ASN A 75 1.24 3.69 -25.12
C ASN A 75 1.71 2.24 -25.30
N ILE A 76 0.79 1.28 -25.37
CA ILE A 76 1.07 -0.15 -25.37
C ILE A 76 2.10 -0.62 -26.40
N ARG A 77 2.20 0.09 -27.54
CA ARG A 77 3.17 -0.24 -28.60
C ARG A 77 4.58 0.33 -28.37
N LYS A 78 4.76 1.20 -27.37
CA LYS A 78 6.02 1.89 -27.06
C LYS A 78 6.61 1.45 -25.71
N ILE A 79 5.94 0.53 -25.04
CA ILE A 79 6.39 0.00 -23.74
C ILE A 79 7.50 -1.01 -23.98
N ASP A 80 8.58 -0.87 -23.22
CA ASP A 80 9.65 -1.85 -23.12
C ASP A 80 9.36 -2.85 -21.98
N ASP A 81 10.02 -4.00 -22.03
CA ASP A 81 9.89 -5.06 -21.03
C ASP A 81 10.25 -4.56 -19.62
N GLU A 82 11.22 -3.65 -19.53
CA GLU A 82 11.64 -3.04 -18.27
C GLU A 82 10.51 -2.24 -17.62
N TYR A 83 9.77 -1.45 -18.42
CA TYR A 83 8.59 -0.74 -17.94
C TYR A 83 7.55 -1.70 -17.37
N LEU A 84 7.28 -2.77 -18.09
CA LEU A 84 6.29 -3.77 -17.67
C LEU A 84 6.71 -4.45 -16.37
N MET A 85 7.98 -4.83 -16.25
CA MET A 85 8.53 -5.42 -15.01
C MET A 85 8.42 -4.46 -13.81
N LEU A 86 8.73 -3.17 -14.00
CA LEU A 86 8.61 -2.17 -12.94
C LEU A 86 7.13 -1.94 -12.54
N LEU A 87 6.23 -1.92 -13.50
CA LEU A 87 4.80 -1.78 -13.23
C LEU A 87 4.25 -2.99 -12.48
N LEU A 88 4.56 -4.21 -12.92
CA LEU A 88 4.16 -5.45 -12.24
C LEU A 88 4.79 -5.53 -10.84
N GLY A 89 6.07 -5.19 -10.70
CA GLY A 89 6.75 -5.13 -9.41
C GLY A 89 6.09 -4.16 -8.45
N SER A 90 5.73 -2.96 -8.92
CA SER A 90 5.02 -1.97 -8.09
C SER A 90 3.62 -2.45 -7.67
N GLY A 91 2.87 -3.11 -8.54
CA GLY A 91 1.58 -3.72 -8.20
C GLY A 91 1.72 -4.87 -7.20
N PHE A 92 2.76 -5.70 -7.37
CA PHE A 92 3.04 -6.83 -6.49
C PHE A 92 3.38 -6.38 -5.06
N THR A 93 4.03 -5.22 -4.87
CA THR A 93 4.27 -4.68 -3.53
C THR A 93 2.98 -4.42 -2.76
N PHE A 94 1.93 -3.92 -3.42
CA PHE A 94 0.61 -3.77 -2.79
C PHE A 94 -0.05 -5.10 -2.48
N ALA A 95 0.02 -6.07 -3.39
CA ALA A 95 -0.54 -7.39 -3.16
C ALA A 95 0.13 -8.06 -1.95
N LEU A 96 1.46 -8.01 -1.87
CA LEU A 96 2.20 -8.54 -0.72
C LEU A 96 1.84 -7.82 0.58
N SER A 97 1.73 -6.50 0.58
CA SER A 97 1.39 -5.70 1.75
C SER A 97 0.00 -6.03 2.32
N PHE A 98 -0.91 -6.53 1.48
CA PHE A 98 -2.22 -6.97 1.95
C PHE A 98 -2.17 -8.27 2.76
N PHE A 99 -1.26 -9.18 2.39
CA PHE A 99 -1.15 -10.50 3.01
C PHE A 99 0.03 -10.63 3.97
N SER A 100 1.08 -9.82 3.78
CA SER A 100 2.31 -9.83 4.58
C SER A 100 2.38 -8.59 5.45
N GLY A 101 2.88 -8.74 6.67
CA GLY A 101 2.99 -7.66 7.64
C GLY A 101 4.26 -6.81 7.54
N TYR A 102 5.12 -7.04 6.52
CA TYR A 102 6.46 -6.44 6.52
C TYR A 102 6.95 -6.02 5.13
N THR A 103 6.08 -5.43 4.31
CA THR A 103 6.45 -4.99 2.96
C THR A 103 6.87 -3.52 2.96
N PHE A 104 5.97 -2.61 3.33
CA PHE A 104 6.22 -1.17 3.36
C PHE A 104 6.88 -0.69 4.67
N PHE A 105 6.73 -1.42 5.77
CA PHE A 105 7.28 -1.03 7.09
C PHE A 105 8.64 -1.66 7.39
N ASN A 106 9.13 -2.59 6.56
CA ASN A 106 10.48 -3.09 6.68
C ASN A 106 11.43 -2.17 5.92
N SER A 107 12.48 -1.68 6.59
CA SER A 107 13.46 -0.74 6.02
C SER A 107 14.13 -1.28 4.74
N SER A 108 14.49 -2.57 4.73
CA SER A 108 15.13 -3.20 3.56
C SER A 108 14.19 -3.31 2.37
N SER A 109 12.94 -3.74 2.60
CA SER A 109 11.93 -3.83 1.55
C SER A 109 11.55 -2.45 1.04
N MET A 110 11.43 -1.46 1.94
CA MET A 110 11.08 -0.09 1.57
C MET A 110 12.12 0.56 0.67
N MET A 111 13.43 0.30 0.88
CA MET A 111 14.48 0.76 -0.04
C MET A 111 14.27 0.20 -1.45
N ALA A 112 14.00 -1.09 -1.58
CA ALA A 112 13.73 -1.71 -2.87
C ALA A 112 12.47 -1.13 -3.53
N ILE A 113 11.41 -0.89 -2.76
CA ILE A 113 10.17 -0.27 -3.23
C ILE A 113 10.44 1.13 -3.76
N ILE A 114 11.16 1.97 -3.03
CA ILE A 114 11.50 3.34 -3.46
C ILE A 114 12.28 3.30 -4.79
N VAL A 115 13.23 2.39 -4.96
CA VAL A 115 13.97 2.23 -6.21
C VAL A 115 13.02 1.85 -7.36
N ILE A 116 12.14 0.86 -7.18
CA ILE A 116 11.17 0.43 -8.20
C ILE A 116 10.28 1.61 -8.62
N TYR A 117 9.71 2.35 -7.66
CA TYR A 117 8.83 3.49 -7.94
C TYR A 117 9.57 4.66 -8.60
N THR A 118 10.82 4.93 -8.18
CA THR A 118 11.64 5.98 -8.80
C THR A 118 11.97 5.65 -10.26
N LEU A 119 12.35 4.40 -10.54
CA LEU A 119 12.61 3.94 -11.90
C LEU A 119 11.33 3.97 -12.75
N LEU A 120 10.20 3.59 -12.19
CA LEU A 120 8.90 3.66 -12.88
C LEU A 120 8.54 5.10 -13.24
N ILE A 121 8.71 6.06 -12.33
CA ILE A 121 8.49 7.49 -12.59
C ILE A 121 9.38 7.98 -13.74
N ASN A 122 10.68 7.61 -13.73
CA ASN A 122 11.60 7.97 -14.80
C ASN A 122 11.16 7.43 -16.17
N LYS A 123 10.70 6.19 -16.21
CA LYS A 123 10.16 5.57 -17.44
C LYS A 123 8.87 6.26 -17.91
N ILE A 124 7.97 6.60 -16.98
CA ILE A 124 6.75 7.36 -17.31
C ILE A 124 7.10 8.72 -17.93
N ASN A 125 8.09 9.43 -17.37
CA ASN A 125 8.51 10.74 -17.90
C ASN A 125 9.12 10.61 -19.30
N LYS A 126 9.97 9.63 -19.54
CA LYS A 126 10.51 9.34 -20.88
C LYS A 126 9.41 9.07 -21.91
N LEU A 127 8.37 8.32 -21.53
CA LEU A 127 7.22 8.08 -22.42
C LEU A 127 6.41 9.35 -22.76
N LYS A 128 6.46 10.38 -21.91
CA LYS A 128 5.83 11.68 -22.20
C LYS A 128 6.63 12.52 -23.18
N GLU A 129 7.96 12.47 -23.11
CA GLU A 129 8.86 13.24 -23.95
C GLU A 129 8.89 12.76 -25.41
N VAL A 130 8.56 11.50 -25.66
CA VAL A 130 8.51 10.89 -27.00
C VAL A 130 7.21 11.26 -27.76
N LYS A 131 6.46 12.22 -27.26
CA LYS A 131 5.35 12.83 -27.99
C LYS A 131 5.83 13.96 -28.90
#